data_af7906dbf0b26f0f1624f3719c43f187
#
_entry.id   af7906dbf0b26f0f1624f3719c43f187
#
_cell.length_a   1.000
_cell.length_b   1.000
_cell.length_c   1.000
_cell.angle_alpha   90.00
_cell.angle_beta   90.00
_cell.angle_gamma   90.00
#
_symmetry.space_group_name_H-M   'P 1'
#
loop_
_entity.id
_entity.type
_entity.pdbx_description
1 polymer ?
#
loop_
_entity_poly.entity_id
_entity_poly.type
_entity_poly.pdbx_seq_one_letter_code
_entity_poly.pdbx_strand_id
1 'polypeptide(L)'
;MRVSDFEIRNHDKLDSILVRLCDMVVEGQKKDPDEYGMVAAAVLDPDNNCVAALNYRNGQGDVHGERAAIDAYHKRFGEIPEGSIILTTCSPCTEPMSDRVGSSCRDLIGSTPVHKVYAGYRDPSQQTEAGNKTYHLEITKNKKIQALCQAFADTWLRNELNELSFLGSPCTKDCSGHRAGYAWSQSKGGRVAQSPFSPSFNNGSQLYVDGK
;
A
#
# COMPACT_ATOMS: atom_id res chain seq x y z
N MET A 1 24.68 -29.84 -10.21
CA MET A 1 23.47 -29.06 -9.92
C MET A 1 23.62 -27.74 -10.66
N ARG A 2 22.74 -27.45 -11.61
CA ARG A 2 22.86 -26.22 -12.44
C ARG A 2 22.37 -25.03 -11.62
N VAL A 3 23.07 -23.90 -11.71
CA VAL A 3 22.70 -22.64 -11.01
C VAL A 3 21.23 -22.27 -11.26
N SER A 4 20.72 -22.56 -12.47
CA SER A 4 19.32 -22.35 -12.85
C SER A 4 18.29 -23.12 -12.01
N ASP A 5 18.62 -24.33 -11.56
CA ASP A 5 17.68 -25.17 -10.79
C ASP A 5 17.57 -24.70 -9.33
N PHE A 6 18.63 -24.09 -8.80
CA PHE A 6 18.61 -23.49 -7.45
C PHE A 6 17.83 -22.17 -7.43
N GLU A 7 18.00 -21.33 -8.45
CA GLU A 7 17.23 -20.08 -8.58
C GLU A 7 15.72 -20.32 -8.74
N ILE A 8 15.34 -21.29 -9.58
CA ILE A 8 13.91 -21.63 -9.81
C ILE A 8 13.26 -22.10 -8.51
N ARG A 9 13.90 -23.00 -7.75
CA ARG A 9 13.37 -23.48 -6.47
C ARG A 9 13.24 -22.39 -5.42
N ASN A 10 14.14 -21.40 -5.45
CA ASN A 10 14.07 -20.27 -4.53
C ASN A 10 12.88 -19.36 -4.86
N HIS A 11 12.61 -19.09 -6.15
CA HIS A 11 11.46 -18.30 -6.60
C HIS A 11 10.14 -19.01 -6.25
N ASP A 12 10.00 -20.30 -6.47
CA ASP A 12 8.80 -21.07 -6.12
C ASP A 12 8.49 -20.95 -4.63
N LYS A 13 9.52 -20.99 -3.78
CA LYS A 13 9.37 -20.79 -2.34
C LYS A 13 8.93 -19.38 -1.99
N LEU A 14 9.55 -18.34 -2.56
CA LEU A 14 9.20 -16.95 -2.32
C LEU A 14 7.76 -16.68 -2.80
N ASP A 15 7.38 -17.19 -3.95
CA ASP A 15 6.02 -17.10 -4.48
C ASP A 15 5.00 -17.80 -3.56
N SER A 16 5.35 -18.96 -2.99
CA SER A 16 4.48 -19.64 -2.02
C SER A 16 4.24 -18.83 -0.75
N ILE A 17 5.25 -18.09 -0.30
CA ILE A 17 5.09 -17.18 0.84
C ILE A 17 4.22 -15.98 0.43
N LEU A 18 4.43 -15.39 -0.76
CA LEU A 18 3.57 -14.31 -1.25
C LEU A 18 2.10 -14.72 -1.34
N VAL A 19 1.80 -15.94 -1.79
CA VAL A 19 0.42 -16.46 -1.79
C VAL A 19 -0.16 -16.45 -0.37
N ARG A 20 0.58 -16.93 0.62
CA ARG A 20 0.13 -16.90 2.02
C ARG A 20 -0.07 -15.47 2.55
N LEU A 21 0.76 -14.52 2.14
CA LEU A 21 0.57 -13.11 2.47
C LEU A 21 -0.72 -12.57 1.84
N CYS A 22 -1.02 -12.96 0.61
CA CYS A 22 -2.29 -12.61 -0.03
C CYS A 22 -3.50 -13.20 0.74
N ASP A 23 -3.41 -14.46 1.18
CA ASP A 23 -4.46 -15.09 1.99
C ASP A 23 -4.65 -14.33 3.31
N MET A 24 -3.56 -13.90 3.96
CA MET A 24 -3.63 -13.08 5.18
C MET A 24 -4.35 -11.74 4.95
N VAL A 25 -4.12 -11.08 3.82
CA VAL A 25 -4.85 -9.84 3.45
C VAL A 25 -6.35 -10.14 3.35
N VAL A 26 -6.73 -11.19 2.63
CA VAL A 26 -8.14 -11.58 2.47
C VAL A 26 -8.81 -11.91 3.80
N GLU A 27 -8.11 -12.66 4.66
CA GLU A 27 -8.62 -13.03 6.00
C GLU A 27 -8.74 -11.81 6.93
N GLY A 28 -7.74 -10.93 6.93
CA GLY A 28 -7.77 -9.68 7.70
C GLY A 28 -8.93 -8.80 7.31
N GLN A 29 -9.15 -8.61 6.00
CA GLN A 29 -10.26 -7.82 5.47
C GLN A 29 -11.64 -8.41 5.77
N LYS A 30 -11.75 -9.74 5.83
CA LYS A 30 -13.00 -10.40 6.26
C LYS A 30 -13.24 -10.27 7.75
N LYS A 31 -12.19 -10.23 8.56
CA LYS A 31 -12.28 -10.14 10.01
C LYS A 31 -12.63 -8.73 10.46
N ASP A 32 -11.89 -7.77 10.03
CA ASP A 32 -12.06 -6.35 10.39
C ASP A 32 -11.39 -5.45 9.35
N PRO A 33 -12.13 -4.92 8.36
CA PRO A 33 -11.57 -4.05 7.34
C PRO A 33 -11.16 -2.66 7.86
N ASP A 34 -11.64 -2.24 9.04
CA ASP A 34 -11.27 -0.97 9.65
C ASP A 34 -9.95 -1.09 10.44
N GLU A 35 -9.65 -2.28 10.99
CA GLU A 35 -8.40 -2.55 11.71
C GLU A 35 -7.26 -2.93 10.75
N TYR A 36 -7.54 -3.79 9.75
CA TYR A 36 -6.51 -4.33 8.86
C TYR A 36 -6.56 -3.71 7.47
N GLY A 37 -5.38 -3.39 6.94
CA GLY A 37 -5.27 -2.85 5.59
C GLY A 37 -5.00 -3.94 4.53
N MET A 38 -4.56 -3.48 3.35
CA MET A 38 -4.42 -4.29 2.13
C MET A 38 -2.98 -4.74 1.85
N VAL A 39 -2.05 -4.57 2.81
CA VAL A 39 -0.65 -4.96 2.64
C VAL A 39 -0.24 -5.94 3.72
N ALA A 40 0.35 -7.05 3.32
CA ALA A 40 1.00 -8.01 4.21
C ALA A 40 2.48 -8.12 3.85
N ALA A 41 3.32 -8.30 4.85
CA ALA A 41 4.74 -8.55 4.66
C ALA A 41 5.27 -9.65 5.58
N ALA A 42 6.44 -10.19 5.25
CA ALA A 42 7.14 -11.18 6.06
C ALA A 42 8.65 -10.93 6.05
N VAL A 43 9.30 -11.26 7.15
CA VAL A 43 10.76 -11.43 7.23
C VAL A 43 11.05 -12.92 7.13
N LEU A 44 11.87 -13.31 6.17
CA LEU A 44 12.39 -14.66 5.98
C LEU A 44 13.90 -14.64 6.20
N ASP A 45 14.39 -15.37 7.19
CA ASP A 45 15.82 -15.48 7.48
C ASP A 45 16.50 -16.64 6.73
N PRO A 46 17.85 -16.73 6.76
CA PRO A 46 18.60 -17.82 6.13
C PRO A 46 18.30 -19.21 6.71
N ASP A 47 17.88 -19.28 7.97
CA ASP A 47 17.48 -20.53 8.65
C ASP A 47 16.05 -20.94 8.34
N ASN A 48 15.36 -20.22 7.45
CA ASN A 48 13.99 -20.42 7.03
C ASN A 48 12.93 -20.10 8.11
N ASN A 49 13.27 -19.36 9.16
CA ASN A 49 12.26 -18.78 10.02
C ASN A 49 11.54 -17.68 9.24
N CYS A 50 10.21 -17.71 9.29
CA CYS A 50 9.37 -16.76 8.58
C CYS A 50 8.37 -16.14 9.56
N VAL A 51 8.39 -14.81 9.67
CA VAL A 51 7.44 -14.06 10.48
C VAL A 51 6.68 -13.11 9.57
N ALA A 52 5.37 -13.26 9.52
CA ALA A 52 4.49 -12.46 8.70
C ALA A 52 3.57 -11.57 9.54
N ALA A 53 3.22 -10.41 9.01
CA ALA A 53 2.26 -9.50 9.59
C ALA A 53 1.45 -8.76 8.52
N LEU A 54 0.22 -8.35 8.89
CA LEU A 54 -0.61 -7.42 8.13
C LEU A 54 -0.29 -5.99 8.53
N ASN A 55 -0.52 -5.03 7.64
CA ASN A 55 -0.66 -3.67 8.07
C ASN A 55 -1.93 -3.51 8.92
N TYR A 56 -1.85 -2.69 9.95
CA TYR A 56 -2.97 -2.48 10.86
C TYR A 56 -3.02 -1.02 11.34
N ARG A 57 -4.20 -0.60 11.77
CA ARG A 57 -4.43 0.69 12.41
C ARG A 57 -4.31 0.54 13.93
N ASN A 58 -3.64 1.48 14.55
CA ASN A 58 -3.63 1.64 15.99
C ASN A 58 -4.02 3.07 16.34
N GLY A 59 -4.22 3.38 17.62
CA GLY A 59 -4.61 4.72 18.06
C GLY A 59 -3.61 5.84 17.73
N GLN A 60 -2.46 5.54 17.14
CA GLN A 60 -1.41 6.48 16.74
C GLN A 60 -1.27 6.61 15.22
N GLY A 61 -1.98 5.80 14.43
CA GLY A 61 -1.94 5.82 12.96
C GLY A 61 -1.76 4.44 12.34
N ASP A 62 -1.45 4.44 11.04
CA ASP A 62 -1.27 3.21 10.27
C ASP A 62 0.14 2.63 10.43
N VAL A 63 0.22 1.36 10.80
CA VAL A 63 1.45 0.57 10.85
C VAL A 63 1.56 -0.28 9.61
N HIS A 64 2.56 -0.03 8.77
CA HIS A 64 2.77 -0.78 7.53
C HIS A 64 3.12 -2.24 7.77
N GLY A 65 2.78 -3.10 6.82
CA GLY A 65 3.06 -4.53 6.89
C GLY A 65 4.53 -4.85 7.10
N GLU A 66 5.43 -4.13 6.42
CA GLU A 66 6.88 -4.32 6.55
C GLU A 66 7.36 -3.97 7.97
N ARG A 67 6.89 -2.86 8.53
CA ARG A 67 7.20 -2.47 9.92
C ARG A 67 6.68 -3.50 10.90
N ALA A 68 5.41 -3.89 10.75
CA ALA A 68 4.78 -4.89 11.60
C ALA A 68 5.52 -6.24 11.55
N ALA A 69 6.00 -6.66 10.38
CA ALA A 69 6.75 -7.90 10.22
C ALA A 69 8.15 -7.81 10.86
N ILE A 70 8.84 -6.68 10.69
CA ILE A 70 10.14 -6.42 11.33
C ILE A 70 10.01 -6.43 12.86
N ASP A 71 9.04 -5.71 13.40
CA ASP A 71 8.79 -5.64 14.84
C ASP A 71 8.42 -7.01 15.41
N ALA A 72 7.58 -7.76 14.71
CA ALA A 72 7.20 -9.12 15.09
C ALA A 72 8.39 -10.10 15.05
N TYR A 73 9.28 -9.94 14.06
CA TYR A 73 10.51 -10.74 13.97
C TYR A 73 11.43 -10.46 15.15
N HIS A 74 11.71 -9.17 15.43
CA HIS A 74 12.53 -8.76 16.59
C HIS A 74 11.98 -9.29 17.91
N LYS A 75 10.66 -9.22 18.08
CA LYS A 75 10.01 -9.73 19.31
C LYS A 75 10.18 -11.24 19.48
N ARG A 76 10.23 -12.00 18.37
CA ARG A 76 10.24 -13.46 18.41
C ARG A 76 11.64 -14.06 18.39
N PHE A 77 12.54 -13.48 17.60
CA PHE A 77 13.86 -14.05 17.31
C PHE A 77 15.05 -13.13 17.67
N GLY A 78 14.78 -11.85 17.99
CA GLY A 78 15.82 -10.85 18.21
C GLY A 78 16.23 -10.16 16.92
N GLU A 79 17.53 -9.93 16.73
CA GLU A 79 18.03 -9.21 15.55
C GLU A 79 17.81 -9.99 14.25
N ILE A 80 17.54 -9.27 13.17
CA ILE A 80 17.40 -9.85 11.84
C ILE A 80 18.80 -10.24 11.33
N PRO A 81 19.05 -11.52 10.96
CA PRO A 81 20.34 -11.96 10.47
C PRO A 81 20.65 -11.38 9.07
N GLU A 82 21.95 -11.25 8.77
CA GLU A 82 22.40 -10.96 7.40
C GLU A 82 21.94 -12.06 6.42
N GLY A 83 21.55 -11.65 5.21
CA GLY A 83 20.99 -12.56 4.21
C GLY A 83 19.49 -12.79 4.32
N SER A 84 18.83 -12.15 5.30
CA SER A 84 17.35 -12.16 5.39
C SER A 84 16.72 -11.41 4.21
N ILE A 85 15.49 -11.82 3.87
CA ILE A 85 14.68 -11.26 2.79
C ILE A 85 13.38 -10.74 3.38
N ILE A 86 12.95 -9.57 2.95
CA ILE A 86 11.57 -9.12 3.17
C ILE A 86 10.73 -9.49 1.97
N LEU A 87 9.60 -10.13 2.22
CA LEU A 87 8.54 -10.37 1.24
C LEU A 87 7.38 -9.44 1.55
N THR A 88 6.74 -8.89 0.52
CA THR A 88 5.60 -7.98 0.70
C THR A 88 4.64 -8.06 -0.48
N THR A 89 3.34 -7.88 -0.24
CA THR A 89 2.34 -7.88 -1.31
C THR A 89 2.44 -6.62 -2.17
N CYS A 90 2.88 -5.49 -1.60
CA CYS A 90 3.14 -4.24 -2.33
C CYS A 90 4.55 -3.73 -2.00
N SER A 91 5.23 -3.08 -2.96
CA SER A 91 6.58 -2.55 -2.73
C SER A 91 6.59 -1.54 -1.58
N PRO A 92 7.68 -1.51 -0.77
CA PRO A 92 7.78 -0.61 0.38
C PRO A 92 7.67 0.86 -0.01
N CYS A 93 7.00 1.67 0.82
CA CYS A 93 6.89 3.10 0.61
C CYS A 93 8.26 3.79 0.71
N THR A 94 8.47 4.81 -0.15
CA THR A 94 9.73 5.55 -0.27
C THR A 94 9.72 6.88 0.46
N GLU A 95 8.54 7.38 0.80
CA GLU A 95 8.37 8.66 1.50
C GLU A 95 7.71 8.46 2.87
N PRO A 96 8.12 9.21 3.89
CA PRO A 96 7.39 9.26 5.14
C PRO A 96 6.03 9.92 4.89
N MET A 97 4.95 9.28 5.32
CA MET A 97 3.61 9.86 5.20
C MET A 97 3.26 10.62 6.47
N SER A 98 2.55 11.76 6.32
CA SER A 98 2.28 12.73 7.39
C SER A 98 1.44 12.20 8.55
N ASP A 99 0.72 11.11 8.34
CA ASP A 99 -0.19 10.46 9.29
C ASP A 99 0.42 9.22 9.97
N ARG A 100 1.73 8.98 9.79
CA ARG A 100 2.42 7.76 10.24
C ARG A 100 3.55 8.04 11.21
N VAL A 101 3.65 7.14 12.18
CA VAL A 101 4.73 7.16 13.15
C VAL A 101 5.99 6.55 12.50
N GLY A 102 7.00 7.39 12.25
CA GLY A 102 8.34 6.92 11.88
C GLY A 102 8.78 7.20 10.45
N SER A 103 9.92 6.62 10.08
CA SER A 103 10.52 6.68 8.75
C SER A 103 9.73 5.89 7.71
N SER A 104 10.00 6.13 6.41
CA SER A 104 9.48 5.29 5.33
C SER A 104 9.86 3.81 5.53
N CYS A 105 9.08 2.88 4.95
CA CYS A 105 9.45 1.46 5.00
C CYS A 105 10.79 1.21 4.33
N ARG A 106 11.12 1.97 3.27
CA ARG A 106 12.44 1.91 2.63
C ARG A 106 13.56 2.22 3.61
N ASP A 107 13.46 3.32 4.35
CA ASP A 107 14.49 3.74 5.29
C ASP A 107 14.60 2.77 6.47
N LEU A 108 13.45 2.27 6.95
CA LEU A 108 13.42 1.25 7.99
C LEU A 108 14.13 -0.04 7.54
N ILE A 109 13.80 -0.56 6.34
CA ILE A 109 14.45 -1.75 5.79
C ILE A 109 15.94 -1.49 5.59
N GLY A 110 16.31 -0.30 5.11
CA GLY A 110 17.70 0.10 4.92
C GLY A 110 18.51 0.20 6.22
N SER A 111 17.87 0.30 7.37
CA SER A 111 18.53 0.26 8.68
C SER A 111 18.72 -1.17 9.23
N THR A 112 18.21 -2.19 8.52
CA THR A 112 18.38 -3.60 8.84
C THR A 112 19.43 -4.25 7.92
N PRO A 113 19.96 -5.43 8.26
CA PRO A 113 20.87 -6.17 7.37
C PRO A 113 20.16 -6.88 6.19
N VAL A 114 18.94 -6.46 5.86
CA VAL A 114 18.19 -6.99 4.71
C VAL A 114 18.72 -6.39 3.41
N HIS A 115 19.15 -7.24 2.49
CA HIS A 115 19.66 -6.80 1.18
C HIS A 115 18.69 -7.01 0.02
N LYS A 116 17.57 -7.73 0.26
CA LYS A 116 16.60 -8.06 -0.77
C LYS A 116 15.16 -7.88 -0.26
N VAL A 117 14.37 -7.23 -1.08
CA VAL A 117 12.90 -7.20 -0.95
C VAL A 117 12.30 -7.91 -2.15
N TYR A 118 11.41 -8.88 -1.91
CA TYR A 118 10.67 -9.59 -2.93
C TYR A 118 9.19 -9.23 -2.85
N ALA A 119 8.69 -8.51 -3.84
CA ALA A 119 7.35 -7.95 -3.79
C ALA A 119 6.40 -8.57 -4.84
N GLY A 120 5.12 -8.66 -4.48
CA GLY A 120 4.07 -9.09 -5.39
C GLY A 120 3.74 -8.05 -6.45
N TYR A 121 3.70 -6.79 -6.09
CA TYR A 121 3.35 -5.68 -6.96
C TYR A 121 4.23 -4.45 -6.68
N ARG A 122 4.52 -3.67 -7.73
CA ARG A 122 5.21 -2.39 -7.60
C ARG A 122 4.17 -1.28 -7.54
N ASP A 123 4.13 -0.55 -6.45
CA ASP A 123 3.28 0.63 -6.30
C ASP A 123 3.70 1.71 -7.31
N PRO A 124 2.81 2.10 -8.25
CA PRO A 124 3.14 3.11 -9.25
C PRO A 124 3.17 4.53 -8.69
N SER A 125 2.57 4.76 -7.51
CA SER A 125 2.58 6.06 -6.83
C SER A 125 3.93 6.37 -6.21
N GLN A 126 4.74 5.35 -5.94
CA GLN A 126 6.07 5.50 -5.40
C GLN A 126 7.02 5.93 -6.52
N GLN A 127 7.60 7.12 -6.37
CA GLN A 127 8.56 7.63 -7.34
C GLN A 127 9.72 6.66 -7.51
N THR A 128 10.13 6.49 -8.76
CA THR A 128 11.26 5.64 -9.13
C THR A 128 12.47 5.92 -8.25
N GLU A 129 13.03 4.87 -7.71
CA GLU A 129 14.23 4.84 -6.86
C GLU A 129 15.43 5.54 -7.50
N ALA A 130 15.40 6.85 -7.61
CA ALA A 130 16.55 7.66 -7.93
C ALA A 130 17.27 7.98 -6.60
N GLY A 131 18.24 7.16 -6.24
CA GLY A 131 19.14 7.43 -5.12
C GLY A 131 18.99 6.47 -3.93
N ASN A 132 20.12 5.98 -3.45
CA ASN A 132 20.37 5.12 -2.29
C ASN A 132 19.65 3.76 -2.30
N LYS A 133 20.25 2.82 -3.03
CA LYS A 133 19.85 1.40 -3.01
C LYS A 133 20.36 0.75 -1.72
N THR A 134 19.54 0.78 -0.69
CA THR A 134 19.81 0.05 0.54
C THR A 134 19.51 -1.43 0.41
N TYR A 135 18.62 -1.81 -0.52
CA TYR A 135 18.25 -3.20 -0.82
C TYR A 135 17.94 -3.38 -2.31
N HIS A 136 17.98 -4.62 -2.78
CA HIS A 136 17.54 -4.99 -4.13
C HIS A 136 16.04 -5.31 -4.12
N LEU A 137 15.23 -4.53 -4.86
CA LEU A 137 13.80 -4.83 -5.06
C LEU A 137 13.61 -5.73 -6.28
N GLU A 138 13.04 -6.89 -6.05
CA GLU A 138 12.62 -7.82 -7.09
C GLU A 138 11.10 -8.02 -7.04
N ILE A 139 10.45 -7.95 -8.20
CA ILE A 139 9.00 -8.23 -8.32
C ILE A 139 8.84 -9.67 -8.80
N THR A 140 7.91 -10.42 -8.21
CA THR A 140 7.60 -11.79 -8.66
C THR A 140 7.33 -11.82 -10.17
N LYS A 141 7.80 -12.87 -10.83
CA LYS A 141 7.48 -13.12 -12.25
C LYS A 141 6.14 -13.82 -12.43
N ASN A 142 5.54 -14.29 -11.36
CA ASN A 142 4.25 -14.97 -11.38
C ASN A 142 3.10 -13.98 -11.62
N LYS A 143 2.55 -14.00 -12.83
CA LYS A 143 1.50 -13.07 -13.26
C LYS A 143 0.20 -13.16 -12.45
N LYS A 144 -0.11 -14.33 -11.90
CA LYS A 144 -1.31 -14.51 -11.06
C LYS A 144 -1.12 -13.81 -9.71
N ILE A 145 0.06 -13.94 -9.10
CA ILE A 145 0.38 -13.25 -7.84
C ILE A 145 0.44 -11.75 -8.08
N GLN A 146 1.09 -11.29 -9.16
CA GLN A 146 1.11 -9.87 -9.52
C GLN A 146 -0.31 -9.29 -9.63
N ALA A 147 -1.20 -9.96 -10.37
CA ALA A 147 -2.57 -9.49 -10.56
C ALA A 147 -3.36 -9.43 -9.23
N LEU A 148 -3.17 -10.42 -8.35
CA LEU A 148 -3.82 -10.43 -7.04
C LEU A 148 -3.32 -9.29 -6.15
N CYS A 149 -2.01 -9.09 -6.07
CA CYS A 149 -1.39 -8.01 -5.28
C CYS A 149 -1.77 -6.62 -5.84
N GLN A 150 -1.84 -6.49 -7.17
CA GLN A 150 -2.35 -5.28 -7.82
C GLN A 150 -3.80 -5.00 -7.43
N ALA A 151 -4.66 -6.01 -7.41
CA ALA A 151 -6.06 -5.84 -7.03
C ALA A 151 -6.22 -5.33 -5.58
N PHE A 152 -5.34 -5.74 -4.66
CA PHE A 152 -5.32 -5.18 -3.30
C PHE A 152 -4.92 -3.69 -3.31
N ALA A 153 -3.85 -3.34 -4.03
CA ALA A 153 -3.42 -1.95 -4.17
C ALA A 153 -4.49 -1.06 -4.82
N ASP A 154 -5.14 -1.55 -5.88
CA ASP A 154 -6.24 -0.84 -6.57
C ASP A 154 -7.46 -0.67 -5.66
N THR A 155 -7.73 -1.62 -4.77
CA THR A 155 -8.84 -1.52 -3.80
C THR A 155 -8.51 -0.48 -2.74
N TRP A 156 -7.30 -0.46 -2.22
CA TRP A 156 -6.83 0.55 -1.29
C TRP A 156 -6.88 1.95 -1.91
N LEU A 157 -6.35 2.13 -3.12
CA LEU A 157 -6.43 3.40 -3.86
C LEU A 157 -7.87 3.86 -4.09
N ARG A 158 -8.79 2.93 -4.39
CA ARG A 158 -10.23 3.26 -4.54
C ARG A 158 -10.86 3.67 -3.22
N ASN A 159 -10.49 3.05 -2.12
CA ASN A 159 -11.00 3.42 -0.80
C ASN A 159 -10.48 4.79 -0.38
N GLU A 160 -9.22 5.10 -0.60
CA GLU A 160 -8.68 6.46 -0.39
C GLU A 160 -9.37 7.51 -1.29
N LEU A 161 -9.64 7.18 -2.55
CA LEU A 161 -10.37 8.06 -3.46
C LEU A 161 -11.84 8.23 -3.06
N ASN A 162 -12.45 7.21 -2.44
CA ASN A 162 -13.81 7.29 -1.91
C ASN A 162 -13.89 8.08 -0.59
N GLU A 163 -12.86 8.01 0.24
CA GLU A 163 -12.73 8.88 1.42
C GLU A 163 -12.54 10.34 1.00
N LEU A 164 -11.88 10.61 -0.14
CA LEU A 164 -11.79 11.92 -0.79
C LEU A 164 -13.01 12.17 -1.70
N SER A 165 -14.21 11.87 -1.21
CA SER A 165 -15.44 12.19 -1.91
C SER A 165 -16.17 13.36 -1.25
N PHE A 166 -16.86 14.15 -2.07
CA PHE A 166 -17.79 15.16 -1.61
C PHE A 166 -19.19 14.78 -2.07
N LEU A 167 -20.04 14.41 -1.11
CA LEU A 167 -21.42 13.93 -1.38
C LEU A 167 -21.46 12.79 -2.42
N GLY A 168 -20.55 11.81 -2.27
CA GLY A 168 -20.46 10.66 -3.16
C GLY A 168 -19.76 10.88 -4.50
N SER A 169 -19.32 12.10 -4.81
CA SER A 169 -18.55 12.42 -6.01
C SER A 169 -17.05 12.37 -5.72
N PRO A 170 -16.26 11.54 -6.42
CA PRO A 170 -14.84 11.39 -6.16
C PRO A 170 -14.08 12.69 -6.40
N CYS A 171 -13.14 12.99 -5.51
CA CYS A 171 -12.29 14.16 -5.58
C CYS A 171 -10.90 13.81 -6.12
N THR A 172 -10.29 14.74 -6.85
CA THR A 172 -8.96 14.53 -7.45
C THR A 172 -7.81 14.85 -6.50
N LYS A 173 -8.06 15.64 -5.42
CA LYS A 173 -7.06 16.04 -4.42
C LYS A 173 -7.68 16.18 -3.01
N ASP A 174 -8.40 17.30 -2.78
CA ASP A 174 -8.85 17.72 -1.44
C ASP A 174 -10.34 18.10 -1.39
N CYS A 175 -11.08 17.80 -2.42
CA CYS A 175 -12.49 18.19 -2.59
C CYS A 175 -12.76 19.71 -2.60
N SER A 176 -11.76 20.57 -2.57
CA SER A 176 -11.96 22.03 -2.51
C SER A 176 -12.78 22.55 -3.70
N GLY A 177 -12.51 22.01 -4.91
CA GLY A 177 -13.28 22.34 -6.11
C GLY A 177 -14.77 21.97 -5.99
N HIS A 178 -15.07 20.76 -5.50
CA HIS A 178 -16.43 20.30 -5.29
C HIS A 178 -17.16 21.16 -4.24
N ARG A 179 -16.53 21.44 -3.10
CA ARG A 179 -17.10 22.29 -2.03
C ARG A 179 -17.36 23.71 -2.52
N ALA A 180 -16.41 24.29 -3.26
CA ALA A 180 -16.55 25.63 -3.83
C ALA A 180 -17.71 25.70 -4.84
N GLY A 181 -17.82 24.72 -5.74
CA GLY A 181 -18.90 24.62 -6.71
C GLY A 181 -20.28 24.44 -6.06
N TYR A 182 -20.36 23.61 -5.03
CA TYR A 182 -21.57 23.40 -4.24
C TYR A 182 -22.04 24.70 -3.56
N ALA A 183 -21.13 25.36 -2.84
CA ALA A 183 -21.41 26.64 -2.16
C ALA A 183 -21.79 27.74 -3.17
N TRP A 184 -21.13 27.80 -4.32
CA TRP A 184 -21.48 28.72 -5.38
C TRP A 184 -22.89 28.46 -5.91
N SER A 185 -23.25 27.22 -6.22
CA SER A 185 -24.58 26.85 -6.70
C SER A 185 -25.64 27.20 -5.66
N GLN A 186 -25.37 26.94 -4.39
CA GLN A 186 -26.22 27.35 -3.27
C GLN A 186 -26.45 28.87 -3.26
N SER A 187 -25.40 29.67 -3.40
CA SER A 187 -25.48 31.13 -3.41
C SER A 187 -26.18 31.69 -4.66
N LYS A 188 -26.26 30.93 -5.72
CA LYS A 188 -26.87 31.32 -7.02
C LYS A 188 -28.26 30.69 -7.25
N GLY A 189 -28.87 30.17 -6.18
CA GLY A 189 -30.23 29.64 -6.25
C GLY A 189 -30.37 28.34 -7.04
N GLY A 190 -29.29 27.53 -7.13
CA GLY A 190 -29.28 26.25 -7.81
C GLY A 190 -28.88 26.33 -9.30
N ARG A 191 -28.05 27.29 -9.66
CA ARG A 191 -27.44 27.32 -10.99
C ARG A 191 -26.29 26.30 -11.08
N VAL A 192 -26.19 25.59 -12.19
CA VAL A 192 -25.05 24.71 -12.50
C VAL A 192 -23.93 25.53 -13.12
N ALA A 193 -22.71 25.37 -12.59
CA ALA A 193 -21.53 26.02 -13.15
C ALA A 193 -21.05 25.30 -14.43
N GLN A 194 -20.51 26.08 -15.36
CA GLN A 194 -19.94 25.58 -16.61
C GLN A 194 -18.53 26.15 -16.81
N SER A 195 -17.66 25.99 -15.82
CA SER A 195 -16.28 26.41 -15.92
C SER A 195 -15.50 25.46 -16.86
N PRO A 196 -14.85 25.95 -17.92
CA PRO A 196 -14.03 25.09 -18.79
C PRO A 196 -12.71 24.66 -18.11
N PHE A 197 -12.35 25.28 -17.00
CA PHE A 197 -11.06 25.08 -16.32
C PHE A 197 -11.16 24.28 -15.02
N SER A 198 -12.35 23.96 -14.53
CA SER A 198 -12.53 23.28 -13.26
C SER A 198 -13.69 22.29 -13.29
N PRO A 199 -13.45 21.05 -13.76
CA PRO A 199 -14.47 20.00 -13.77
C PRO A 199 -15.02 19.69 -12.36
N SER A 200 -14.15 19.71 -11.32
CA SER A 200 -14.57 19.48 -9.93
C SER A 200 -15.48 20.57 -9.39
N PHE A 201 -15.30 21.83 -9.82
CA PHE A 201 -16.20 22.92 -9.47
C PHE A 201 -17.58 22.72 -10.12
N ASN A 202 -17.61 22.36 -11.40
CA ASN A 202 -18.85 22.07 -12.12
C ASN A 202 -19.61 20.90 -11.47
N ASN A 203 -18.89 19.82 -11.13
CA ASN A 203 -19.44 18.66 -10.46
C ASN A 203 -20.03 19.04 -9.09
N GLY A 204 -19.32 19.83 -8.29
CA GLY A 204 -19.81 20.32 -7.01
C GLY A 204 -21.09 21.13 -7.13
N SER A 205 -21.20 21.99 -8.17
CA SER A 205 -22.40 22.76 -8.41
C SER A 205 -23.60 21.89 -8.85
N GLN A 206 -23.34 20.83 -9.61
CA GLN A 206 -24.36 19.85 -10.02
C GLN A 206 -24.88 19.08 -8.80
N LEU A 207 -23.98 18.63 -7.89
CA LEU A 207 -24.37 17.92 -6.66
C LEU A 207 -25.32 18.72 -5.78
N TYR A 208 -25.23 20.06 -5.75
CA TYR A 208 -26.18 20.89 -5.04
C TYR A 208 -27.60 20.85 -5.68
N VAL A 209 -27.66 20.83 -7.01
CA VAL A 209 -28.91 20.79 -7.76
C VAL A 209 -29.58 19.43 -7.62
N ASP A 210 -28.78 18.35 -7.69
CA ASP A 210 -29.28 16.97 -7.62
C ASP A 210 -29.71 16.58 -6.19
N GLY A 211 -29.20 17.24 -5.16
CA GLY A 211 -29.52 17.00 -3.76
C GLY A 211 -30.71 17.80 -3.23
N LYS A 212 -31.34 18.60 -4.08
CA LYS A 212 -32.65 19.26 -3.80
C LYS A 212 -33.78 18.43 -4.31
#